data_0b6a22f529973082d189c89d0fb9982f
#
_entry.id   0b6a22f529973082d189c89d0fb9982f
#
_cell.length_a   1.000
_cell.length_b   1.000
_cell.length_c   1.000
_cell.angle_alpha   90.00
_cell.angle_beta   90.00
_cell.angle_gamma   90.00
#
_symmetry.space_group_name_H-M   'P 1'
#
loop_
_entity.id
_entity.type
_entity.pdbx_description
1 polymer ?
#
loop_
_entity_poly.entity_id
_entity_poly.type
_entity_poly.pdbx_seq_one_letter_code
_entity_poly.pdbx_strand_id
1 'polypeptide(L)'
;MTTAKELQKNLTWEFPHIAKKNTAAKEAAFAYCEGYKEFLNTAKTEREFTAKAVEKLAAAGYVPFEEGKAYKPGDKVYFVNRGKSLAMSTFGTAPLEAGVRLNAAHIDSPRLDLKPNPVYENHEMAYFKTHYYGGIRKYQWVTVPLAMHGVIIKKNGELVKVCVGENAGDPVFCVTDLLPHLGAKQNERKLGEGIKGEELNIVIGSLPFVDESEEEGVKDAIKLNALALLNEMYGITEHDFMRAEIEFVPATKAQDVGLDRSLIGAYGQDDKVCAYTALTAEIDTKAPYYTTVTVLADKEEIGSYGNTGLNSDFVLHYLEDLAATQGANIRKLLRNTTALSSDVNGAYDPSFASVYEERNSCFVNKGPVLTKYTGARGKSGSNDASAETMAKVISIMDEADVFWQIGELGAVDEGDGGTVALYVAAMDMDVVDLGVPILCMHSPFELSSKLDVYYTYKAFAAFLESSK
;
A
#
# COMPACT_ATOMS: atom_id res chain seq x y z
N MET A 1 48.82 -9.23 -19.60
CA MET A 1 47.76 -10.28 -19.46
C MET A 1 46.77 -9.83 -18.39
N THR A 2 45.50 -9.79 -18.71
CA THR A 2 44.47 -9.44 -17.75
C THR A 2 44.44 -10.51 -16.65
N THR A 3 44.47 -10.09 -15.38
CA THR A 3 44.42 -11.02 -14.25
C THR A 3 43.02 -11.59 -14.03
N ALA A 4 42.90 -12.74 -13.38
CA ALA A 4 41.59 -13.32 -13.06
C ALA A 4 40.70 -12.35 -12.23
N LYS A 5 41.34 -11.56 -11.32
CA LYS A 5 40.60 -10.53 -10.53
C LYS A 5 40.11 -9.38 -11.40
N GLU A 6 40.88 -8.96 -12.40
CA GLU A 6 40.41 -7.93 -13.36
C GLU A 6 39.30 -8.46 -14.26
N LEU A 7 39.41 -9.71 -14.74
CA LEU A 7 38.32 -10.35 -15.47
C LEU A 7 37.06 -10.46 -14.62
N GLN A 8 37.15 -10.93 -13.39
CA GLN A 8 36.05 -11.02 -12.46
C GLN A 8 35.39 -9.65 -12.27
N LYS A 9 36.16 -8.62 -11.97
CA LYS A 9 35.67 -7.25 -11.78
C LYS A 9 34.92 -6.71 -13.01
N ASN A 10 35.39 -7.07 -14.22
CA ASN A 10 34.84 -6.53 -15.47
C ASN A 10 33.69 -7.36 -16.04
N LEU A 11 33.55 -8.62 -15.67
CA LEU A 11 32.61 -9.55 -16.28
C LEU A 11 31.52 -10.05 -15.32
N THR A 12 31.67 -9.82 -14.01
CA THR A 12 30.66 -10.22 -13.02
C THR A 12 29.99 -9.01 -12.41
N TRP A 13 28.74 -9.20 -11.98
CA TRP A 13 27.94 -8.18 -11.30
C TRP A 13 27.42 -8.73 -9.98
N GLU A 14 27.47 -7.92 -8.92
CA GLU A 14 26.87 -8.19 -7.63
C GLU A 14 26.15 -6.95 -7.13
N PHE A 15 24.94 -7.12 -6.63
CA PHE A 15 24.21 -6.02 -5.99
C PHE A 15 24.77 -5.73 -4.62
N PRO A 16 25.35 -4.54 -4.41
CA PRO A 16 26.07 -4.24 -3.18
C PRO A 16 25.11 -3.97 -2.02
N HIS A 17 25.52 -4.34 -0.81
CA HIS A 17 24.84 -3.88 0.39
C HIS A 17 25.13 -2.39 0.60
N ILE A 18 24.07 -1.55 0.67
CA ILE A 18 24.17 -0.08 0.71
C ILE A 18 25.10 0.40 1.82
N ALA A 19 24.90 -0.02 3.07
CA ALA A 19 25.71 0.43 4.20
C ALA A 19 27.18 0.03 4.12
N LYS A 20 27.53 -0.99 3.33
CA LYS A 20 28.94 -1.37 3.10
C LYS A 20 29.63 -0.48 2.06
N LYS A 21 28.85 0.17 1.19
CA LYS A 21 29.36 1.03 0.11
C LYS A 21 29.21 2.51 0.43
N ASN A 22 28.12 2.89 1.10
CA ASN A 22 27.80 4.28 1.45
C ASN A 22 27.36 4.36 2.92
N THR A 23 28.29 4.55 3.82
CA THR A 23 28.00 4.66 5.26
C THR A 23 27.24 5.93 5.63
N ALA A 24 27.38 7.01 4.85
CA ALA A 24 26.66 8.27 5.08
C ALA A 24 25.17 8.17 4.75
N ALA A 25 24.77 7.22 3.90
CA ALA A 25 23.36 6.98 3.56
C ALA A 25 22.49 6.63 4.78
N LYS A 26 23.09 6.07 5.83
CA LYS A 26 22.38 5.66 7.05
C LYS A 26 21.65 6.83 7.72
N GLU A 27 22.34 7.95 7.94
CA GLU A 27 21.73 9.09 8.64
C GLU A 27 20.55 9.66 7.87
N ALA A 28 20.69 9.84 6.56
CA ALA A 28 19.62 10.34 5.70
C ALA A 28 18.42 9.38 5.66
N ALA A 29 18.68 8.07 5.53
CA ALA A 29 17.62 7.06 5.53
C ALA A 29 16.87 7.00 6.86
N PHE A 30 17.58 7.08 7.97
CA PHE A 30 16.95 7.08 9.29
C PHE A 30 16.11 8.34 9.51
N ALA A 31 16.60 9.52 9.12
CA ALA A 31 15.84 10.77 9.21
C ALA A 31 14.57 10.75 8.32
N TYR A 32 14.71 10.29 7.07
CA TYR A 32 13.57 10.16 6.14
C TYR A 32 12.48 9.24 6.70
N CYS A 33 12.88 8.12 7.27
CA CYS A 33 11.95 7.10 7.76
C CYS A 33 11.19 7.51 9.03
N GLU A 34 11.63 8.54 9.77
CA GLU A 34 10.81 9.08 10.88
C GLU A 34 9.49 9.67 10.34
N GLY A 35 9.56 10.44 9.25
CA GLY A 35 8.36 10.95 8.58
C GLY A 35 7.47 9.85 7.98
N TYR A 36 8.07 8.79 7.49
CA TYR A 36 7.33 7.62 6.99
C TYR A 36 6.59 6.88 8.12
N LYS A 37 7.24 6.61 9.25
CA LYS A 37 6.59 5.97 10.41
C LYS A 37 5.43 6.80 10.95
N GLU A 38 5.61 8.12 11.04
CA GLU A 38 4.53 9.03 11.46
C GLU A 38 3.35 8.99 10.48
N PHE A 39 3.63 8.95 9.18
CA PHE A 39 2.59 8.85 8.16
C PHE A 39 1.81 7.55 8.28
N LEU A 40 2.47 6.40 8.39
CA LEU A 40 1.83 5.09 8.60
C LEU A 40 0.92 5.07 9.84
N ASN A 41 1.32 5.74 10.91
CA ASN A 41 0.52 5.80 12.13
C ASN A 41 -0.78 6.60 12.00
N THR A 42 -0.91 7.43 10.97
CA THR A 42 -2.03 8.35 10.75
C THR A 42 -2.81 8.09 9.45
N ALA A 43 -2.37 7.15 8.65
CA ALA A 43 -2.92 6.84 7.34
C ALA A 43 -3.05 5.31 7.13
N LYS A 44 -3.82 4.66 7.99
CA LYS A 44 -3.96 3.20 7.97
C LYS A 44 -4.90 2.69 6.90
N THR A 45 -5.89 3.50 6.49
CA THR A 45 -6.83 3.16 5.43
C THR A 45 -6.58 3.98 4.17
N GLU A 46 -7.12 3.55 3.03
CA GLU A 46 -6.98 4.28 1.76
C GLU A 46 -7.60 5.68 1.82
N ARG A 47 -8.68 5.85 2.60
CA ARG A 47 -9.30 7.17 2.81
C ARG A 47 -8.43 8.10 3.62
N GLU A 48 -7.81 7.57 4.67
CA GLU A 48 -6.89 8.34 5.51
C GLU A 48 -5.62 8.69 4.75
N PHE A 49 -5.08 7.74 3.96
CA PHE A 49 -3.94 7.98 3.10
C PHE A 49 -4.21 9.11 2.11
N THR A 50 -5.34 9.04 1.38
CA THR A 50 -5.76 10.07 0.42
C THR A 50 -5.88 11.44 1.11
N ALA A 51 -6.52 11.50 2.28
CA ALA A 51 -6.67 12.76 3.01
C ALA A 51 -5.32 13.34 3.45
N LYS A 52 -4.43 12.51 3.99
CA LYS A 52 -3.07 12.94 4.43
C LYS A 52 -2.17 13.31 3.25
N ALA A 53 -2.29 12.61 2.13
CA ALA A 53 -1.60 12.98 0.90
C ALA A 53 -2.03 14.35 0.40
N VAL A 54 -3.33 14.64 0.39
CA VAL A 54 -3.86 15.97 0.02
C VAL A 54 -3.34 17.08 0.95
N GLU A 55 -3.29 16.84 2.26
CA GLU A 55 -2.70 17.79 3.23
C GLU A 55 -1.24 18.09 2.87
N LYS A 56 -0.42 17.07 2.59
CA LYS A 56 0.99 17.23 2.20
C LYS A 56 1.14 17.96 0.85
N LEU A 57 0.33 17.61 -0.13
CA LEU A 57 0.32 18.23 -1.46
C LEU A 57 -0.04 19.72 -1.37
N ALA A 58 -1.09 20.07 -0.62
CA ALA A 58 -1.49 21.47 -0.43
C ALA A 58 -0.38 22.28 0.25
N ALA A 59 0.29 21.70 1.27
CA ALA A 59 1.44 22.33 1.92
C ALA A 59 2.64 22.54 0.97
N ALA A 60 2.77 21.68 -0.07
CA ALA A 60 3.80 21.77 -1.11
C ALA A 60 3.39 22.63 -2.33
N GLY A 61 2.24 23.31 -2.27
CA GLY A 61 1.77 24.21 -3.29
C GLY A 61 0.99 23.57 -4.44
N TYR A 62 0.59 22.31 -4.31
CA TYR A 62 -0.35 21.69 -5.25
C TYR A 62 -1.76 22.25 -5.05
N VAL A 63 -2.46 22.42 -6.15
CA VAL A 63 -3.87 22.86 -6.17
C VAL A 63 -4.75 21.79 -6.84
N PRO A 64 -6.04 21.74 -6.54
CA PRO A 64 -6.96 20.86 -7.27
C PRO A 64 -6.86 21.11 -8.78
N PHE A 65 -6.85 20.03 -9.57
CA PHE A 65 -6.90 20.14 -11.02
C PHE A 65 -8.23 20.76 -11.46
N GLU A 66 -8.16 21.72 -12.38
CA GLU A 66 -9.32 22.41 -12.95
C GLU A 66 -9.38 22.11 -14.45
N GLU A 67 -10.43 21.45 -14.88
CA GLU A 67 -10.69 21.11 -16.27
C GLU A 67 -10.79 22.38 -17.13
N GLY A 68 -10.18 22.34 -18.31
CA GLY A 68 -10.16 23.47 -19.26
C GLY A 68 -9.21 24.62 -18.89
N LYS A 69 -8.49 24.55 -17.80
CA LYS A 69 -7.46 25.52 -17.43
C LYS A 69 -6.15 25.21 -18.14
N ALA A 70 -5.48 26.24 -18.63
CA ALA A 70 -4.13 26.12 -19.18
C ALA A 70 -3.09 26.13 -18.04
N TYR A 71 -2.15 25.21 -18.10
CA TYR A 71 -1.05 25.10 -17.16
C TYR A 71 0.31 25.33 -17.85
N LYS A 72 1.29 25.78 -17.09
CA LYS A 72 2.65 26.03 -17.54
C LYS A 72 3.65 25.14 -16.79
N PRO A 73 4.87 24.98 -17.32
CA PRO A 73 5.92 24.23 -16.62
C PRO A 73 6.11 24.69 -15.16
N GLY A 74 6.16 23.74 -14.23
CA GLY A 74 6.26 23.96 -12.79
C GLY A 74 4.93 24.10 -12.06
N ASP A 75 3.79 24.22 -12.76
CA ASP A 75 2.48 24.18 -12.11
C ASP A 75 2.22 22.78 -11.52
N LYS A 76 1.63 22.74 -10.33
CA LYS A 76 1.43 21.53 -9.54
C LYS A 76 -0.06 21.32 -9.24
N VAL A 77 -0.58 20.16 -9.63
CA VAL A 77 -2.02 19.85 -9.48
C VAL A 77 -2.26 18.46 -8.92
N TYR A 78 -3.43 18.26 -8.33
CA TYR A 78 -3.90 16.95 -7.91
C TYR A 78 -5.38 16.75 -8.22
N PHE A 79 -5.77 15.49 -8.37
CA PHE A 79 -7.15 15.05 -8.59
C PHE A 79 -7.49 13.95 -7.58
N VAL A 80 -8.54 14.12 -6.79
CA VAL A 80 -9.04 13.13 -5.83
C VAL A 80 -10.19 12.36 -6.43
N ASN A 81 -10.03 11.05 -6.55
CA ASN A 81 -11.08 10.17 -7.02
C ASN A 81 -11.84 9.56 -5.84
N ARG A 82 -13.04 10.05 -5.58
CA ARG A 82 -14.00 9.54 -4.57
C ARG A 82 -13.45 9.48 -3.12
N GLY A 83 -12.39 10.23 -2.81
CA GLY A 83 -11.75 10.22 -1.50
C GLY A 83 -11.00 8.93 -1.17
N LYS A 84 -10.71 8.06 -2.15
CA LYS A 84 -10.07 6.76 -1.98
C LYS A 84 -8.87 6.52 -2.87
N SER A 85 -8.74 7.28 -3.92
CA SER A 85 -7.57 7.28 -4.81
C SER A 85 -7.26 8.69 -5.25
N LEU A 86 -6.05 8.89 -5.75
CA LEU A 86 -5.47 10.21 -6.00
C LEU A 86 -4.55 10.15 -7.21
N ALA A 87 -4.59 11.17 -8.06
CA ALA A 87 -3.56 11.44 -9.05
C ALA A 87 -2.97 12.84 -8.81
N MET A 88 -1.68 13.01 -9.03
CA MET A 88 -1.00 14.30 -8.90
C MET A 88 0.02 14.49 -10.02
N SER A 89 0.29 15.74 -10.37
CA SER A 89 1.16 16.07 -11.50
C SER A 89 1.93 17.35 -11.26
N THR A 90 3.18 17.37 -11.73
CA THR A 90 3.99 18.57 -11.91
C THR A 90 4.23 18.76 -13.41
N PHE A 91 3.76 19.87 -14.00
CA PHE A 91 3.89 20.11 -15.43
C PHE A 91 5.34 20.33 -15.83
N GLY A 92 5.78 19.55 -16.84
CA GLY A 92 7.13 19.62 -17.41
C GLY A 92 7.29 20.67 -18.52
N THR A 93 8.52 20.76 -19.03
CA THR A 93 8.85 21.66 -20.14
C THR A 93 8.63 21.03 -21.52
N ALA A 94 8.65 19.70 -21.62
CA ALA A 94 8.33 18.97 -22.84
C ALA A 94 6.83 19.03 -23.16
N PRO A 95 6.44 18.99 -24.43
CA PRO A 95 5.02 18.88 -24.79
C PRO A 95 4.46 17.55 -24.30
N LEU A 96 3.19 17.52 -23.87
CA LEU A 96 2.53 16.29 -23.36
C LEU A 96 2.52 15.15 -24.38
N GLU A 97 2.55 15.42 -25.69
CA GLU A 97 2.70 14.38 -26.74
C GLU A 97 4.05 13.64 -26.68
N ALA A 98 5.05 14.16 -25.97
CA ALA A 98 6.32 13.47 -25.74
C ALA A 98 6.22 12.36 -24.69
N GLY A 99 5.06 12.23 -24.05
CA GLY A 99 4.78 11.31 -22.95
C GLY A 99 4.99 11.97 -21.59
N VAL A 100 4.63 11.23 -20.55
CA VAL A 100 4.82 11.62 -19.14
C VAL A 100 5.74 10.64 -18.41
N ARG A 101 6.19 11.02 -17.21
CA ARG A 101 6.81 10.09 -16.26
C ARG A 101 5.76 9.71 -15.24
N LEU A 102 5.30 8.46 -15.31
CA LEU A 102 4.20 7.99 -14.47
C LEU A 102 4.70 7.02 -13.39
N ASN A 103 4.36 7.27 -12.13
CA ASN A 103 4.45 6.31 -11.03
C ASN A 103 3.05 5.88 -10.64
N ALA A 104 2.81 4.58 -10.47
CA ALA A 104 1.55 4.06 -9.96
C ALA A 104 1.82 3.13 -8.78
N ALA A 105 1.21 3.40 -7.62
CA ALA A 105 1.26 2.60 -6.40
C ALA A 105 -0.14 2.42 -5.85
N HIS A 106 -0.34 1.43 -4.96
CA HIS A 106 -1.62 1.32 -4.27
C HIS A 106 -1.56 1.77 -2.80
N ILE A 107 -2.72 2.04 -2.22
CA ILE A 107 -2.83 2.60 -0.87
C ILE A 107 -3.79 1.83 0.05
N ASP A 108 -4.50 0.84 -0.49
CA ASP A 108 -5.21 -0.15 0.29
C ASP A 108 -4.24 -1.21 0.83
N SER A 109 -4.67 -1.96 1.81
CA SER A 109 -3.87 -3.04 2.43
C SER A 109 -4.82 -4.10 2.98
N PRO A 110 -4.36 -5.35 3.16
CA PRO A 110 -5.17 -6.41 3.74
C PRO A 110 -5.72 -6.04 5.11
N ARG A 111 -6.97 -6.41 5.39
CA ARG A 111 -7.69 -6.03 6.61
C ARG A 111 -8.93 -6.88 6.85
N LEU A 112 -9.69 -6.56 7.91
CA LEU A 112 -10.98 -7.17 8.18
C LEU A 112 -12.08 -6.11 8.03
N ASP A 113 -12.91 -6.23 6.99
CA ASP A 113 -14.05 -5.34 6.76
C ASP A 113 -15.29 -5.84 7.50
N LEU A 114 -16.11 -4.93 8.02
CA LEU A 114 -17.43 -5.31 8.56
C LEU A 114 -18.38 -5.77 7.46
N LYS A 115 -19.12 -6.85 7.75
CA LYS A 115 -20.27 -7.23 6.93
C LYS A 115 -21.38 -6.18 7.05
N PRO A 116 -22.30 -6.04 6.08
CA PRO A 116 -23.37 -5.03 6.11
C PRO A 116 -24.32 -5.12 7.31
N ASN A 117 -24.47 -6.29 7.90
CA ASN A 117 -25.22 -6.51 9.15
C ASN A 117 -24.31 -7.21 10.16
N PRO A 118 -23.42 -6.47 10.87
CA PRO A 118 -22.31 -7.05 11.54
C PRO A 118 -22.58 -7.43 13.01
N VAL A 119 -23.49 -6.74 13.69
CA VAL A 119 -23.62 -6.80 15.16
C VAL A 119 -24.47 -7.96 15.60
N TYR A 120 -23.94 -8.81 16.47
CA TYR A 120 -24.70 -9.89 17.09
C TYR A 120 -24.23 -10.18 18.51
N GLU A 121 -25.11 -10.77 19.30
CA GLU A 121 -24.81 -11.32 20.62
C GLU A 121 -24.91 -12.84 20.59
N ASN A 122 -24.00 -13.51 21.28
CA ASN A 122 -24.04 -14.94 21.47
C ASN A 122 -23.41 -15.31 22.83
N HIS A 123 -24.16 -16.05 23.67
CA HIS A 123 -23.70 -16.49 25.00
C HIS A 123 -23.04 -15.34 25.79
N GLU A 124 -23.78 -14.25 25.99
CA GLU A 124 -23.37 -13.08 26.79
C GLU A 124 -22.08 -12.39 26.31
N MET A 125 -21.84 -12.44 25.00
CA MET A 125 -20.76 -11.69 24.35
C MET A 125 -21.27 -11.05 23.06
N ALA A 126 -20.92 -9.81 22.84
CA ALA A 126 -21.22 -9.08 21.60
C ALA A 126 -20.04 -9.12 20.65
N TYR A 127 -20.36 -9.29 19.37
CA TYR A 127 -19.38 -9.44 18.29
C TYR A 127 -19.75 -8.63 17.05
N PHE A 128 -18.72 -8.32 16.25
CA PHE A 128 -18.86 -7.95 14.87
C PHE A 128 -18.53 -9.10 13.92
N LYS A 129 -19.39 -9.34 12.93
CA LYS A 129 -19.12 -10.19 11.77
C LYS A 129 -18.24 -9.46 10.75
N THR A 130 -17.18 -10.13 10.31
CA THR A 130 -16.27 -9.57 9.32
C THR A 130 -16.17 -10.40 8.05
N HIS A 131 -15.63 -9.79 7.02
CA HIS A 131 -15.07 -10.43 5.84
C HIS A 131 -13.62 -9.97 5.69
N TYR A 132 -12.68 -10.88 5.53
CA TYR A 132 -11.30 -10.45 5.25
C TYR A 132 -11.21 -9.85 3.84
N TYR A 133 -10.32 -8.86 3.69
CA TYR A 133 -9.99 -8.14 2.47
C TYR A 133 -8.55 -8.43 2.11
N GLY A 134 -8.28 -8.76 0.82
CA GLY A 134 -6.95 -9.14 0.34
C GLY A 134 -6.53 -10.56 0.70
N GLY A 135 -5.32 -10.92 0.34
CA GLY A 135 -4.73 -12.23 0.49
C GLY A 135 -4.05 -12.46 1.84
N ILE A 136 -4.80 -12.70 2.91
CA ILE A 136 -4.24 -12.89 4.25
C ILE A 136 -3.99 -14.36 4.62
N ARG A 137 -2.97 -14.60 5.44
CA ARG A 137 -2.81 -15.84 6.22
C ARG A 137 -3.59 -15.69 7.53
N LYS A 138 -4.84 -16.14 7.56
CA LYS A 138 -5.81 -15.89 8.64
C LYS A 138 -5.31 -16.16 10.05
N TYR A 139 -4.41 -17.16 10.23
CA TYR A 139 -3.83 -17.49 11.53
C TYR A 139 -2.94 -16.36 12.11
N GLN A 140 -2.44 -15.44 11.28
CA GLN A 140 -1.66 -14.28 11.74
C GLN A 140 -2.55 -13.16 12.29
N TRP A 141 -3.85 -13.17 11.99
CA TRP A 141 -4.80 -12.10 12.30
C TRP A 141 -5.65 -12.35 13.54
N VAL A 142 -5.50 -13.50 14.19
CA VAL A 142 -6.13 -13.80 15.49
C VAL A 142 -5.24 -13.35 16.64
N THR A 143 -5.84 -12.99 17.77
CA THR A 143 -5.16 -12.52 18.99
C THR A 143 -4.29 -11.27 18.83
N VAL A 144 -4.49 -10.50 17.76
CA VAL A 144 -3.82 -9.25 17.51
C VAL A 144 -4.72 -8.10 17.95
N PRO A 145 -4.21 -7.09 18.68
CA PRO A 145 -4.97 -5.87 18.96
C PRO A 145 -5.31 -5.14 17.66
N LEU A 146 -6.61 -4.86 17.45
CA LEU A 146 -7.13 -4.19 16.26
C LEU A 146 -7.74 -2.84 16.64
N ALA A 147 -7.64 -1.89 15.73
CA ALA A 147 -8.33 -0.59 15.76
C ALA A 147 -9.43 -0.57 14.70
N MET A 148 -10.50 0.14 14.99
CA MET A 148 -11.65 0.33 14.10
C MET A 148 -11.53 1.68 13.40
N HIS A 149 -11.56 1.66 12.06
CA HIS A 149 -11.49 2.84 11.21
C HIS A 149 -12.62 2.85 10.20
N GLY A 150 -12.90 4.02 9.61
CA GLY A 150 -13.75 4.10 8.44
C GLY A 150 -14.74 5.24 8.46
N VAL A 151 -15.80 5.08 7.68
CA VAL A 151 -16.87 6.08 7.53
C VAL A 151 -18.26 5.45 7.55
N ILE A 152 -19.21 6.19 8.06
CA ILE A 152 -20.63 5.84 8.06
C ILE A 152 -21.42 6.99 7.46
N ILE A 153 -22.31 6.71 6.53
CA ILE A 153 -23.26 7.70 6.01
C ILE A 153 -24.59 7.53 6.74
N LYS A 154 -24.93 8.49 7.60
CA LYS A 154 -26.20 8.48 8.31
C LYS A 154 -27.40 8.64 7.35
N LYS A 155 -28.60 8.33 7.83
CA LYS A 155 -29.85 8.47 7.07
C LYS A 155 -30.07 9.88 6.51
N ASN A 156 -29.59 10.91 7.18
CA ASN A 156 -29.68 12.32 6.74
C ASN A 156 -28.60 12.73 5.72
N GLY A 157 -27.71 11.80 5.30
CA GLY A 157 -26.60 12.06 4.39
C GLY A 157 -25.31 12.56 5.07
N GLU A 158 -25.30 12.71 6.37
CA GLU A 158 -24.10 13.10 7.13
C GLU A 158 -23.05 12.00 7.10
N LEU A 159 -21.84 12.35 6.72
CA LEU A 159 -20.66 11.47 6.80
C LEU A 159 -20.02 11.57 8.17
N VAL A 160 -19.97 10.46 8.89
CA VAL A 160 -19.30 10.32 10.18
C VAL A 160 -18.02 9.53 9.99
N LYS A 161 -16.88 10.09 10.40
CA LYS A 161 -15.61 9.37 10.48
C LYS A 161 -15.54 8.59 11.79
N VAL A 162 -15.12 7.35 11.72
CA VAL A 162 -14.97 6.44 12.86
C VAL A 162 -13.51 6.11 13.02
N CYS A 163 -12.99 6.27 14.25
CA CYS A 163 -11.64 5.86 14.62
C CYS A 163 -11.62 5.54 16.11
N VAL A 164 -11.35 4.25 16.47
CA VAL A 164 -11.25 3.78 17.86
C VAL A 164 -10.08 2.80 17.95
N GLY A 165 -9.20 3.00 18.91
CA GLY A 165 -8.07 2.10 19.16
C GLY A 165 -6.71 2.70 18.81
N GLU A 166 -6.66 3.97 18.41
CA GLU A 166 -5.43 4.65 18.00
C GLU A 166 -4.83 5.57 19.08
N ASN A 167 -5.66 6.10 19.97
CA ASN A 167 -5.22 7.02 21.01
C ASN A 167 -4.89 6.29 22.31
N ALA A 168 -4.04 6.89 23.12
CA ALA A 168 -3.78 6.37 24.48
C ALA A 168 -5.08 6.39 25.30
N GLY A 169 -5.48 5.22 25.81
CA GLY A 169 -6.72 5.06 26.57
C GLY A 169 -7.92 4.59 25.76
N ASP A 170 -7.84 4.56 24.42
CA ASP A 170 -8.87 3.91 23.61
C ASP A 170 -8.92 2.41 23.89
N PRO A 171 -10.11 1.78 23.84
CA PRO A 171 -10.19 0.33 23.80
C PRO A 171 -9.67 -0.19 22.46
N VAL A 172 -9.11 -1.40 22.45
CA VAL A 172 -8.78 -2.13 21.24
C VAL A 172 -9.71 -3.32 21.08
N PHE A 173 -9.73 -3.89 19.88
CA PHE A 173 -10.56 -5.03 19.50
C PHE A 173 -9.69 -6.25 19.22
N CYS A 174 -10.29 -7.44 19.20
CA CYS A 174 -9.53 -8.66 18.98
C CYS A 174 -10.42 -9.76 18.38
N VAL A 175 -9.85 -10.55 17.49
CA VAL A 175 -10.38 -11.85 17.09
C VAL A 175 -9.80 -12.91 18.04
N THR A 176 -10.65 -13.70 18.68
CA THR A 176 -10.21 -14.75 19.60
C THR A 176 -9.73 -16.00 18.85
N ASP A 177 -8.85 -16.78 19.48
CA ASP A 177 -8.47 -18.11 19.03
C ASP A 177 -8.59 -19.13 20.17
N LEU A 178 -8.54 -20.42 19.83
CA LEU A 178 -8.61 -21.48 20.82
C LEU A 178 -7.32 -21.54 21.64
N LEU A 179 -7.50 -21.84 22.93
CA LEU A 179 -6.37 -22.19 23.78
C LEU A 179 -5.83 -23.61 23.41
N PRO A 180 -4.52 -23.89 23.66
CA PRO A 180 -3.90 -25.17 23.24
C PRO A 180 -4.62 -26.40 23.70
N HIS A 181 -5.22 -26.37 24.90
CA HIS A 181 -5.90 -27.51 25.49
C HIS A 181 -7.22 -27.91 24.83
N LEU A 182 -7.80 -27.01 23.99
CA LEU A 182 -9.02 -27.26 23.21
C LEU A 182 -8.76 -27.31 21.71
N GLY A 183 -7.52 -27.10 21.27
CA GLY A 183 -7.14 -26.97 19.88
C GLY A 183 -6.92 -28.26 19.09
N ALA A 184 -7.11 -29.47 19.69
CA ALA A 184 -6.75 -30.73 19.04
C ALA A 184 -7.36 -30.89 17.64
N LYS A 185 -8.66 -30.67 17.47
CA LYS A 185 -9.34 -30.76 16.17
C LYS A 185 -8.97 -29.63 15.21
N GLN A 186 -8.64 -28.44 15.72
CA GLN A 186 -8.16 -27.34 14.90
C GLN A 186 -6.77 -27.63 14.32
N ASN A 187 -5.89 -28.26 15.10
CA ASN A 187 -4.55 -28.66 14.68
C ASN A 187 -4.54 -29.69 13.54
N GLU A 188 -5.64 -30.46 13.37
CA GLU A 188 -5.81 -31.40 12.26
C GLU A 188 -6.18 -30.72 10.93
N ARG A 189 -6.55 -29.43 10.95
CA ARG A 189 -6.88 -28.67 9.75
C ARG A 189 -5.59 -28.33 8.99
N LYS A 190 -5.68 -28.20 7.65
CA LYS A 190 -4.59 -27.60 6.87
C LYS A 190 -4.36 -26.16 7.34
N LEU A 191 -3.12 -25.70 7.29
CA LEU A 191 -2.76 -24.36 7.77
C LEU A 191 -3.65 -23.24 7.18
N GLY A 192 -3.96 -23.28 5.88
CA GLY A 192 -4.86 -22.33 5.24
C GLY A 192 -6.31 -22.36 5.73
N GLU A 193 -6.71 -23.45 6.37
CA GLU A 193 -8.04 -23.68 6.95
C GLU A 193 -8.01 -23.67 8.49
N GLY A 194 -6.82 -23.51 9.08
CA GLY A 194 -6.62 -23.51 10.55
C GLY A 194 -7.55 -22.54 11.25
N ILE A 195 -7.68 -21.34 10.67
CA ILE A 195 -8.73 -20.36 10.98
C ILE A 195 -9.62 -20.23 9.74
N LYS A 196 -10.93 -20.38 9.89
CA LYS A 196 -11.91 -20.17 8.81
C LYS A 196 -12.28 -18.71 8.71
N GLY A 197 -12.65 -18.23 7.52
CA GLY A 197 -13.08 -16.85 7.33
C GLY A 197 -14.27 -16.44 8.22
N GLU A 198 -15.23 -17.35 8.43
CA GLU A 198 -16.38 -17.10 9.32
C GLU A 198 -16.05 -17.19 10.83
N GLU A 199 -14.83 -17.59 11.19
CA GLU A 199 -14.31 -17.56 12.56
C GLU A 199 -13.63 -16.22 12.90
N LEU A 200 -13.38 -15.34 11.93
CA LEU A 200 -12.81 -14.01 12.12
C LEU A 200 -13.86 -13.02 12.68
N ASN A 201 -14.39 -13.29 13.85
CA ASN A 201 -15.37 -12.45 14.52
C ASN A 201 -14.67 -11.60 15.59
N ILE A 202 -14.95 -10.32 15.61
CA ILE A 202 -14.31 -9.35 16.51
C ILE A 202 -15.15 -9.19 17.77
N VAL A 203 -14.54 -9.38 18.93
CA VAL A 203 -15.19 -9.12 20.23
C VAL A 203 -15.33 -7.62 20.44
N ILE A 204 -16.56 -7.18 20.80
CA ILE A 204 -16.88 -5.76 21.03
C ILE A 204 -17.43 -5.46 22.41
N GLY A 205 -17.82 -6.45 23.18
CA GLY A 205 -18.30 -6.24 24.55
C GLY A 205 -18.81 -7.50 25.25
N SER A 206 -18.95 -7.39 26.58
CA SER A 206 -19.44 -8.48 27.44
C SER A 206 -20.29 -7.97 28.63
N LEU A 207 -20.53 -6.66 28.71
CA LEU A 207 -21.37 -6.09 29.74
C LEU A 207 -22.76 -5.75 29.18
N PRO A 208 -23.85 -6.13 29.86
CA PRO A 208 -25.20 -5.80 29.43
C PRO A 208 -25.52 -4.32 29.68
N PHE A 209 -26.39 -3.78 28.84
CA PHE A 209 -27.11 -2.55 29.19
C PHE A 209 -28.09 -2.88 30.33
N VAL A 210 -27.98 -2.13 31.43
CA VAL A 210 -28.82 -2.36 32.60
C VAL A 210 -29.71 -1.12 32.77
N ASP A 211 -31.03 -1.37 32.84
CA ASP A 211 -32.03 -0.38 33.21
C ASP A 211 -32.70 -0.83 34.51
N GLU A 212 -32.42 -0.11 35.60
CA GLU A 212 -33.00 -0.44 36.92
C GLU A 212 -34.53 -0.25 37.00
N SER A 213 -35.13 0.41 36.01
CA SER A 213 -36.58 0.61 35.93
C SER A 213 -37.34 -0.55 35.26
N GLU A 214 -36.60 -1.49 34.62
CA GLU A 214 -37.17 -2.63 33.90
C GLU A 214 -37.08 -3.89 34.76
N GLU A 215 -38.22 -4.52 35.14
CA GLU A 215 -38.26 -5.77 35.87
C GLU A 215 -37.84 -6.99 35.01
N GLU A 216 -38.19 -6.96 33.72
CA GLU A 216 -37.76 -7.95 32.72
C GLU A 216 -36.70 -7.35 31.84
N GLY A 217 -35.45 -7.79 31.89
CA GLY A 217 -34.37 -7.31 31.06
C GLY A 217 -34.65 -7.38 29.56
N VAL A 218 -34.00 -6.54 28.79
CA VAL A 218 -34.14 -6.52 27.32
C VAL A 218 -33.40 -7.69 26.67
N LYS A 219 -33.89 -8.16 25.54
CA LYS A 219 -33.21 -9.18 24.72
C LYS A 219 -31.91 -8.61 24.16
N ASP A 220 -30.85 -9.45 24.09
CA ASP A 220 -29.54 -9.08 23.55
C ASP A 220 -28.97 -7.80 24.22
N ALA A 221 -29.00 -7.76 25.57
CA ALA A 221 -28.63 -6.59 26.37
C ALA A 221 -27.16 -6.17 26.21
N ILE A 222 -26.26 -7.11 25.88
CA ILE A 222 -24.85 -6.81 25.65
C ILE A 222 -24.64 -6.17 24.28
N LYS A 223 -25.31 -6.68 23.26
CA LYS A 223 -25.39 -6.04 21.95
C LYS A 223 -25.97 -4.63 22.07
N LEU A 224 -27.04 -4.47 22.87
CA LEU A 224 -27.65 -3.15 23.10
C LEU A 224 -26.66 -2.20 23.74
N ASN A 225 -25.88 -2.64 24.73
CA ASN A 225 -24.86 -1.80 25.36
C ASN A 225 -23.77 -1.34 24.36
N ALA A 226 -23.27 -2.25 23.53
CA ALA A 226 -22.31 -1.92 22.50
C ALA A 226 -22.86 -0.89 21.50
N LEU A 227 -24.12 -1.05 21.07
CA LEU A 227 -24.79 -0.10 20.21
C LEU A 227 -25.06 1.25 20.90
N ALA A 228 -25.36 1.26 22.19
CA ALA A 228 -25.54 2.50 22.97
C ALA A 228 -24.24 3.32 23.04
N LEU A 229 -23.10 2.65 23.31
CA LEU A 229 -21.77 3.28 23.29
C LEU A 229 -21.42 3.86 21.92
N LEU A 230 -21.67 3.12 20.84
CA LEU A 230 -21.46 3.63 19.47
C LEU A 230 -22.41 4.80 19.12
N ASN A 231 -23.63 4.76 19.62
CA ASN A 231 -24.58 5.86 19.47
C ASN A 231 -24.14 7.10 20.25
N GLU A 232 -23.62 6.94 21.45
CA GLU A 232 -23.08 8.05 22.25
C GLU A 232 -21.88 8.71 21.57
N MET A 233 -20.94 7.90 21.04
CA MET A 233 -19.72 8.39 20.37
C MET A 233 -19.98 9.04 19.02
N TYR A 234 -20.87 8.46 18.21
CA TYR A 234 -20.99 8.79 16.79
C TYR A 234 -22.43 9.14 16.35
N GLY A 235 -23.43 8.96 17.20
CA GLY A 235 -24.84 9.17 16.88
C GLY A 235 -25.36 8.22 15.82
N ILE A 236 -24.83 6.99 15.75
CA ILE A 236 -25.21 5.97 14.77
C ILE A 236 -26.10 4.92 15.40
N THR A 237 -26.85 4.21 14.57
CA THR A 237 -27.71 3.09 14.92
C THR A 237 -27.27 1.83 14.17
N GLU A 238 -27.78 0.67 14.56
CA GLU A 238 -27.48 -0.59 13.87
C GLU A 238 -27.82 -0.52 12.36
N HIS A 239 -28.86 0.19 11.98
CA HIS A 239 -29.25 0.37 10.58
C HIS A 239 -28.19 1.15 9.76
N ASP A 240 -27.38 1.98 10.40
CA ASP A 240 -26.38 2.79 9.69
C ASP A 240 -25.19 1.97 9.20
N PHE A 241 -24.94 0.79 9.78
CA PHE A 241 -23.90 -0.13 9.28
C PHE A 241 -24.10 -0.58 7.84
N MET A 242 -25.35 -0.61 7.34
CA MET A 242 -25.62 -0.94 5.94
C MET A 242 -25.08 0.12 4.96
N ARG A 243 -24.70 1.29 5.47
CA ARG A 243 -24.15 2.43 4.71
C ARG A 243 -22.76 2.82 5.23
N ALA A 244 -22.02 1.83 5.74
CA ALA A 244 -20.72 2.01 6.34
C ALA A 244 -19.65 1.33 5.49
N GLU A 245 -18.46 1.88 5.55
CA GLU A 245 -17.19 1.24 5.22
C GLU A 245 -16.35 1.28 6.48
N ILE A 246 -16.35 0.19 7.24
CA ILE A 246 -15.63 0.04 8.50
C ILE A 246 -14.62 -1.08 8.37
N GLU A 247 -13.39 -0.76 8.68
CA GLU A 247 -12.21 -1.56 8.54
C GLU A 247 -11.55 -1.77 9.91
N PHE A 248 -11.15 -3.01 10.20
CA PHE A 248 -10.35 -3.32 11.37
C PHE A 248 -8.93 -3.63 10.94
N VAL A 249 -8.02 -2.85 11.46
CA VAL A 249 -6.59 -2.89 11.15
C VAL A 249 -5.77 -3.04 12.45
N PRO A 250 -4.53 -3.52 12.39
CA PRO A 250 -3.68 -3.61 13.58
C PRO A 250 -3.52 -2.27 14.29
N ALA A 251 -3.78 -2.24 15.59
CA ALA A 251 -3.62 -1.05 16.45
C ALA A 251 -2.14 -0.69 16.71
N THR A 252 -1.23 -1.61 16.37
CA THR A 252 0.22 -1.42 16.55
C THR A 252 0.72 -0.22 15.77
N LYS A 253 1.54 0.61 16.42
CA LYS A 253 2.24 1.72 15.76
C LYS A 253 3.48 1.23 15.02
N ALA A 254 3.90 1.97 14.00
CA ALA A 254 5.17 1.72 13.32
C ALA A 254 6.35 1.86 14.28
N GLN A 255 7.26 0.90 14.27
CA GLN A 255 8.36 0.78 15.21
C GLN A 255 9.67 0.46 14.50
N ASP A 256 10.77 0.83 15.14
CA ASP A 256 12.08 0.34 14.76
C ASP A 256 12.24 -1.12 15.18
N VAL A 257 12.78 -1.95 14.30
CA VAL A 257 13.04 -3.38 14.53
C VAL A 257 14.52 -3.70 14.41
N GLY A 258 14.97 -4.64 15.23
CA GLY A 258 16.37 -5.04 15.35
C GLY A 258 17.16 -4.18 16.34
N LEU A 259 18.27 -4.74 16.87
CA LEU A 259 19.10 -4.03 17.85
C LEU A 259 19.75 -2.78 17.26
N ASP A 260 20.02 -2.77 15.96
CA ASP A 260 20.60 -1.65 15.22
C ASP A 260 19.52 -0.67 14.69
N ARG A 261 18.23 -0.98 14.90
CA ARG A 261 17.08 -0.15 14.49
C ARG A 261 17.02 0.10 12.99
N SER A 262 17.58 -0.81 12.17
CA SER A 262 17.70 -0.65 10.73
C SER A 262 16.41 -0.97 9.97
N LEU A 263 15.50 -1.72 10.59
CA LEU A 263 14.23 -2.10 10.01
C LEU A 263 13.06 -1.30 10.60
N ILE A 264 11.98 -1.20 9.84
CA ILE A 264 10.69 -0.68 10.26
C ILE A 264 9.71 -1.85 10.30
N GLY A 265 9.04 -2.02 11.44
CA GLY A 265 7.91 -2.93 11.57
C GLY A 265 6.60 -2.16 11.66
N ALA A 266 5.67 -2.43 10.76
CA ALA A 266 4.38 -1.75 10.72
C ALA A 266 3.35 -2.55 9.91
N TYR A 267 2.08 -2.24 10.11
CA TYR A 267 0.98 -2.69 9.27
C TYR A 267 0.89 -1.86 7.99
N GLY A 268 0.58 -2.53 6.89
CA GLY A 268 0.21 -1.88 5.62
C GLY A 268 1.38 -1.22 4.91
N GLN A 269 2.60 -1.73 5.10
CA GLN A 269 3.73 -1.31 4.28
C GLN A 269 3.57 -1.73 2.83
N ASP A 270 2.86 -2.83 2.58
CA ASP A 270 2.26 -3.20 1.31
C ASP A 270 0.96 -2.39 1.09
N ASP A 271 0.87 -1.42 0.16
CA ASP A 271 2.00 -0.84 -0.59
C ASP A 271 2.21 0.63 -0.20
N LYS A 272 1.81 1.00 1.04
CA LYS A 272 1.98 2.38 1.52
C LYS A 272 3.45 2.83 1.54
N VAL A 273 4.40 1.90 1.53
CA VAL A 273 5.83 2.23 1.46
C VAL A 273 6.21 2.79 0.09
N CYS A 274 5.76 2.17 -1.01
CA CYS A 274 5.99 2.71 -2.35
C CYS A 274 5.12 3.94 -2.59
N ALA A 275 3.87 3.94 -2.13
CA ALA A 275 2.99 5.09 -2.26
C ALA A 275 3.52 6.34 -1.53
N TYR A 276 4.06 6.20 -0.31
CA TYR A 276 4.66 7.32 0.42
C TYR A 276 5.94 7.82 -0.25
N THR A 277 6.81 6.92 -0.70
CA THR A 277 8.05 7.29 -1.39
C THR A 277 7.78 7.94 -2.74
N ALA A 278 6.77 7.49 -3.49
CA ALA A 278 6.31 8.13 -4.72
C ALA A 278 5.70 9.52 -4.47
N LEU A 279 4.83 9.64 -3.45
CA LEU A 279 4.23 10.91 -3.04
C LEU A 279 5.30 11.96 -2.68
N THR A 280 6.30 11.59 -1.89
CA THR A 280 7.35 12.51 -1.44
C THR A 280 8.30 12.86 -2.58
N ALA A 281 8.61 11.93 -3.48
CA ALA A 281 9.39 12.20 -4.68
C ALA A 281 8.67 13.18 -5.63
N GLU A 282 7.37 13.01 -5.83
CA GLU A 282 6.55 13.93 -6.62
C GLU A 282 6.52 15.34 -6.01
N ILE A 283 6.35 15.45 -4.68
CA ILE A 283 6.36 16.72 -3.95
C ILE A 283 7.69 17.47 -4.15
N ASP A 284 8.81 16.74 -4.11
CA ASP A 284 10.14 17.33 -4.24
C ASP A 284 10.52 17.67 -5.68
N THR A 285 9.79 17.15 -6.68
CA THR A 285 9.95 17.50 -8.09
C THR A 285 9.64 18.98 -8.34
N LYS A 286 10.57 19.69 -9.01
CA LYS A 286 10.45 21.15 -9.17
C LYS A 286 10.22 21.62 -10.59
N ALA A 287 11.03 21.16 -11.52
CA ALA A 287 11.00 21.61 -12.91
C ALA A 287 11.37 20.46 -13.85
N PRO A 288 10.53 19.42 -13.94
CA PRO A 288 10.85 18.24 -14.71
C PRO A 288 10.86 18.55 -16.22
N TYR A 289 11.60 17.74 -16.99
CA TYR A 289 11.54 17.83 -18.45
C TYR A 289 10.19 17.29 -18.95
N TYR A 290 9.82 16.08 -18.61
CA TYR A 290 8.49 15.53 -18.85
C TYR A 290 7.53 15.94 -17.74
N THR A 291 6.26 16.12 -18.07
CA THR A 291 5.22 16.21 -17.04
C THR A 291 5.22 14.93 -16.21
N THR A 292 5.23 15.06 -14.88
CA THR A 292 5.15 13.92 -13.98
C THR A 292 3.70 13.60 -13.66
N VAL A 293 3.41 12.32 -13.44
CA VAL A 293 2.12 11.84 -12.96
C VAL A 293 2.36 10.78 -11.92
N THR A 294 1.89 10.99 -10.71
CA THR A 294 1.89 9.97 -9.66
C THR A 294 0.45 9.59 -9.34
N VAL A 295 0.14 8.29 -9.43
CA VAL A 295 -1.18 7.72 -9.17
C VAL A 295 -1.11 6.86 -7.93
N LEU A 296 -2.02 7.10 -6.99
CA LEU A 296 -2.18 6.34 -5.77
C LEU A 296 -3.57 5.71 -5.79
N ALA A 297 -3.62 4.41 -6.08
CA ALA A 297 -4.85 3.68 -6.35
C ALA A 297 -5.35 2.89 -5.15
N ASP A 298 -6.64 2.62 -5.12
CA ASP A 298 -7.33 1.74 -4.18
C ASP A 298 -7.54 0.36 -4.83
N LYS A 299 -7.89 -0.64 -4.04
CA LYS A 299 -8.39 -1.96 -4.47
C LYS A 299 -7.39 -2.88 -5.18
N GLU A 300 -6.08 -2.63 -5.09
CA GLU A 300 -5.10 -3.54 -5.64
C GLU A 300 -5.25 -4.93 -5.04
N GLU A 301 -5.36 -5.01 -3.72
CA GLU A 301 -5.44 -6.22 -2.91
C GLU A 301 -6.63 -7.15 -3.24
N ILE A 302 -7.59 -6.66 -3.97
CA ILE A 302 -8.75 -7.42 -4.44
C ILE A 302 -8.84 -7.46 -5.98
N GLY A 303 -7.71 -7.20 -6.67
CA GLY A 303 -7.55 -7.32 -8.12
C GLY A 303 -7.81 -6.03 -8.90
N SER A 304 -7.70 -4.86 -8.28
CA SER A 304 -7.85 -3.53 -8.90
C SER A 304 -9.21 -3.24 -9.54
N TYR A 305 -10.22 -4.06 -9.29
CA TYR A 305 -11.57 -3.88 -9.84
C TYR A 305 -12.36 -2.84 -9.06
N GLY A 306 -13.15 -2.04 -9.79
CA GLY A 306 -13.98 -0.98 -9.25
C GLY A 306 -13.44 0.42 -9.57
N ASN A 307 -14.27 1.42 -9.35
CA ASN A 307 -14.09 2.79 -9.86
C ASN A 307 -13.00 3.62 -9.14
N THR A 308 -12.30 3.04 -8.17
CA THR A 308 -11.15 3.63 -7.47
C THR A 308 -9.87 2.83 -7.68
N GLY A 309 -9.98 1.61 -8.28
CA GLY A 309 -8.87 0.75 -8.65
C GLY A 309 -8.29 1.08 -10.03
N LEU A 310 -7.09 0.59 -10.32
CA LEU A 310 -6.42 0.85 -11.59
C LEU A 310 -7.04 0.12 -12.80
N ASN A 311 -7.86 -0.89 -12.57
CA ASN A 311 -8.67 -1.52 -13.62
C ASN A 311 -9.97 -0.73 -13.88
N SER A 312 -9.89 0.58 -13.83
CA SER A 312 -10.98 1.51 -14.21
C SER A 312 -10.39 2.65 -15.03
N ASP A 313 -11.25 3.38 -15.73
CA ASP A 313 -10.81 4.44 -16.64
C ASP A 313 -10.38 5.74 -15.94
N PHE A 314 -10.35 5.81 -14.59
CA PHE A 314 -10.10 7.07 -13.90
C PHE A 314 -8.72 7.66 -14.22
N VAL A 315 -7.69 6.82 -14.38
CA VAL A 315 -6.34 7.27 -14.77
C VAL A 315 -6.32 7.72 -16.21
N LEU A 316 -6.96 6.96 -17.11
CA LEU A 316 -7.09 7.33 -18.52
C LEU A 316 -7.80 8.67 -18.66
N HIS A 317 -8.95 8.87 -17.98
CA HIS A 317 -9.69 10.13 -18.00
C HIS A 317 -8.85 11.30 -17.47
N TYR A 318 -8.09 11.10 -16.36
CA TYR A 318 -7.18 12.14 -15.87
C TYR A 318 -6.09 12.49 -16.87
N LEU A 319 -5.52 11.52 -17.58
CA LEU A 319 -4.51 11.76 -18.63
C LEU A 319 -5.13 12.43 -19.87
N GLU A 320 -6.39 12.12 -20.21
CA GLU A 320 -7.14 12.82 -21.26
C GLU A 320 -7.37 14.29 -20.91
N ASP A 321 -7.75 14.55 -19.65
CA ASP A 321 -7.92 15.91 -19.14
C ASP A 321 -6.60 16.69 -19.14
N LEU A 322 -5.49 16.06 -18.74
CA LEU A 322 -4.15 16.66 -18.85
C LEU A 322 -3.81 16.97 -20.32
N ALA A 323 -4.02 16.00 -21.22
CA ALA A 323 -3.74 16.20 -22.65
C ALA A 323 -4.55 17.38 -23.23
N ALA A 324 -5.82 17.50 -22.83
CA ALA A 324 -6.71 18.57 -23.27
C ALA A 324 -6.20 19.97 -22.88
N THR A 325 -5.48 20.13 -21.76
CA THR A 325 -4.92 21.42 -21.31
C THR A 325 -3.95 22.04 -22.32
N GLN A 326 -3.31 21.22 -23.17
CA GLN A 326 -2.37 21.65 -24.21
C GLN A 326 -2.84 21.30 -25.63
N GLY A 327 -4.06 20.75 -25.80
CA GLY A 327 -4.54 20.25 -27.09
C GLY A 327 -3.72 19.07 -27.62
N ALA A 328 -3.11 18.29 -26.73
CA ALA A 328 -2.24 17.19 -27.07
C ALA A 328 -3.04 15.94 -27.49
N ASN A 329 -2.44 15.13 -28.39
CA ASN A 329 -3.02 13.85 -28.79
C ASN A 329 -2.79 12.80 -27.69
N ILE A 330 -3.85 12.39 -27.02
CA ILE A 330 -3.80 11.40 -25.94
C ILE A 330 -3.11 10.08 -26.36
N ARG A 331 -3.33 9.55 -27.55
CA ARG A 331 -2.69 8.31 -28.01
C ARG A 331 -1.18 8.44 -28.14
N LYS A 332 -0.68 9.62 -28.52
CA LYS A 332 0.75 9.88 -28.54
C LYS A 332 1.30 10.01 -27.11
N LEU A 333 0.58 10.71 -26.24
CA LEU A 333 0.95 10.83 -24.83
C LEU A 333 1.11 9.43 -24.24
N LEU A 334 0.10 8.58 -24.34
CA LEU A 334 0.13 7.22 -23.77
C LEU A 334 1.29 6.39 -24.31
N ARG A 335 1.45 6.29 -25.63
CA ARG A 335 2.49 5.49 -26.30
C ARG A 335 3.91 5.94 -25.97
N ASN A 336 4.12 7.22 -25.71
CA ASN A 336 5.42 7.80 -25.39
C ASN A 336 5.69 7.85 -23.87
N THR A 337 4.72 7.44 -23.06
CA THR A 337 4.84 7.40 -21.59
C THR A 337 5.69 6.24 -21.14
N THR A 338 6.60 6.52 -20.22
CA THR A 338 7.30 5.50 -19.44
C THR A 338 6.74 5.51 -18.02
N ALA A 339 6.38 4.35 -17.50
CA ALA A 339 5.77 4.18 -16.20
C ALA A 339 6.58 3.25 -15.29
N LEU A 340 6.58 3.55 -14.01
CA LEU A 340 6.94 2.62 -12.94
C LEU A 340 5.64 2.14 -12.27
N SER A 341 5.45 0.83 -12.25
CA SER A 341 4.46 0.18 -11.41
C SER A 341 5.14 -0.05 -10.06
N SER A 342 4.67 0.68 -9.07
CA SER A 342 5.31 0.66 -7.76
C SER A 342 4.51 -0.26 -6.86
N ASP A 343 5.15 -1.36 -6.49
CA ASP A 343 4.60 -2.37 -5.59
C ASP A 343 5.74 -3.07 -4.88
N VAL A 344 5.54 -3.49 -3.64
CA VAL A 344 6.56 -4.18 -2.86
C VAL A 344 6.94 -5.52 -3.48
N ASN A 345 8.13 -6.04 -3.14
CA ASN A 345 8.54 -7.38 -3.51
C ASN A 345 8.94 -8.18 -2.27
N GLY A 346 8.72 -9.50 -2.30
CA GLY A 346 9.09 -10.40 -1.21
C GLY A 346 10.59 -10.56 -1.08
N ALA A 347 11.19 -9.97 -0.04
CA ALA A 347 12.61 -10.13 0.25
C ALA A 347 12.93 -11.57 0.64
N TYR A 348 14.11 -12.06 0.21
CA TYR A 348 14.59 -13.37 0.60
C TYR A 348 14.68 -13.51 2.12
N ASP A 349 13.93 -14.49 2.65
CA ASP A 349 13.97 -14.86 4.06
C ASP A 349 14.73 -16.19 4.23
N PRO A 350 15.91 -16.18 4.87
CA PRO A 350 16.69 -17.40 5.08
C PRO A 350 15.96 -18.47 5.90
N SER A 351 14.94 -18.10 6.68
CA SER A 351 14.13 -19.05 7.44
C SER A 351 13.23 -19.91 6.55
N PHE A 352 12.97 -19.44 5.32
CA PHE A 352 12.08 -20.07 4.34
C PHE A 352 12.74 -20.22 2.97
N ALA A 353 14.04 -20.47 2.94
CA ALA A 353 14.86 -20.51 1.73
C ALA A 353 14.30 -21.39 0.60
N SER A 354 13.53 -22.44 0.91
CA SER A 354 13.02 -23.41 -0.06
C SER A 354 12.00 -22.86 -1.06
N VAL A 355 11.36 -21.70 -0.75
CA VAL A 355 10.39 -21.08 -1.65
C VAL A 355 10.98 -19.98 -2.55
N TYR A 356 12.30 -19.78 -2.48
CA TYR A 356 13.01 -18.76 -3.26
C TYR A 356 13.98 -19.38 -4.27
N GLU A 357 14.19 -18.68 -5.39
CA GLU A 357 15.37 -18.87 -6.25
C GLU A 357 16.37 -17.76 -5.91
N GLU A 358 17.43 -18.09 -5.17
CA GLU A 358 18.30 -17.13 -4.51
C GLU A 358 18.98 -16.13 -5.47
N ARG A 359 19.32 -16.55 -6.69
CA ARG A 359 20.04 -15.70 -7.65
C ARG A 359 19.22 -14.57 -8.21
N ASN A 360 17.91 -14.76 -8.29
CA ASN A 360 16.95 -13.79 -8.80
C ASN A 360 16.00 -13.25 -7.70
N SER A 361 16.30 -13.55 -6.44
CA SER A 361 15.58 -12.97 -5.29
C SER A 361 16.15 -11.62 -4.91
N CYS A 362 15.31 -10.74 -4.38
CA CYS A 362 15.74 -9.49 -3.77
C CYS A 362 16.10 -9.69 -2.30
N PHE A 363 16.94 -8.79 -1.78
CA PHE A 363 17.41 -8.83 -0.40
C PHE A 363 17.26 -7.46 0.25
N VAL A 364 17.02 -7.43 1.55
CA VAL A 364 17.04 -6.17 2.31
C VAL A 364 18.41 -5.48 2.27
N ASN A 365 18.41 -4.16 2.31
CA ASN A 365 19.59 -3.29 2.29
C ASN A 365 20.36 -3.24 0.96
N LYS A 366 19.74 -3.58 -0.14
CA LYS A 366 20.33 -3.47 -1.49
C LYS A 366 19.63 -2.43 -2.39
N GLY A 367 18.61 -1.74 -1.89
CA GLY A 367 17.85 -0.73 -2.61
C GLY A 367 16.55 -1.27 -3.23
N PRO A 368 15.81 -0.43 -3.96
CA PRO A 368 14.58 -0.82 -4.64
C PRO A 368 14.81 -1.97 -5.60
N VAL A 369 13.75 -2.74 -5.81
CA VAL A 369 13.74 -3.94 -6.65
C VAL A 369 13.13 -3.60 -7.99
N LEU A 370 13.89 -3.79 -9.07
CA LEU A 370 13.35 -3.84 -10.43
C LEU A 370 12.86 -5.26 -10.70
N THR A 371 11.56 -5.40 -10.93
CA THR A 371 10.92 -6.67 -11.23
C THR A 371 10.49 -6.68 -12.69
N LYS A 372 11.18 -7.45 -13.51
CA LYS A 372 10.94 -7.48 -14.97
C LYS A 372 9.57 -8.04 -15.29
N TYR A 373 9.10 -9.00 -14.51
CA TYR A 373 7.80 -9.67 -14.62
C TYR A 373 7.38 -10.22 -13.25
N THR A 374 6.07 -10.32 -13.08
CA THR A 374 5.40 -11.01 -11.98
C THR A 374 4.42 -12.03 -12.57
N GLY A 375 3.63 -12.68 -11.75
CA GLY A 375 2.58 -13.60 -12.17
C GLY A 375 2.98 -15.07 -12.11
N ALA A 376 1.98 -15.91 -11.99
CA ALA A 376 2.11 -17.35 -11.89
C ALA A 376 2.18 -18.02 -13.26
N ARG A 377 2.56 -19.32 -13.31
CA ARG A 377 2.38 -20.20 -14.45
C ARG A 377 2.84 -19.61 -15.79
N GLY A 378 4.11 -19.42 -15.96
CA GLY A 378 4.69 -18.93 -17.22
C GLY A 378 4.39 -17.45 -17.48
N LYS A 379 4.44 -16.63 -16.43
CA LYS A 379 4.22 -15.16 -16.48
C LYS A 379 2.79 -14.75 -16.84
N SER A 380 1.82 -15.61 -16.57
CA SER A 380 0.42 -15.33 -16.86
C SER A 380 -0.13 -14.20 -15.99
N GLY A 381 -0.87 -13.26 -16.58
CA GLY A 381 -1.44 -12.13 -15.87
C GLY A 381 -0.42 -11.09 -15.37
N SER A 382 0.72 -10.99 -16.06
CA SER A 382 1.82 -10.08 -15.71
C SER A 382 2.16 -9.17 -16.88
N ASN A 383 2.79 -8.02 -16.56
CA ASN A 383 3.60 -7.29 -17.54
C ASN A 383 4.99 -7.95 -17.61
N ASP A 384 5.51 -8.22 -18.80
CA ASP A 384 6.91 -8.63 -19.03
C ASP A 384 7.65 -7.45 -19.67
N ALA A 385 8.31 -6.64 -18.85
CA ALA A 385 8.97 -5.41 -19.32
C ALA A 385 9.98 -5.69 -20.42
N SER A 386 9.97 -4.86 -21.48
CA SER A 386 10.90 -4.97 -22.59
C SER A 386 12.36 -4.72 -22.15
N ALA A 387 13.31 -5.24 -22.91
CA ALA A 387 14.73 -4.98 -22.66
C ALA A 387 15.06 -3.48 -22.74
N GLU A 388 14.39 -2.77 -23.64
CA GLU A 388 14.52 -1.33 -23.84
C GLU A 388 14.04 -0.55 -22.63
N THR A 389 12.87 -0.88 -22.07
CA THR A 389 12.32 -0.26 -20.87
C THR A 389 13.22 -0.53 -19.65
N MET A 390 13.66 -1.78 -19.48
CA MET A 390 14.63 -2.14 -18.44
C MET A 390 15.91 -1.33 -18.55
N ALA A 391 16.53 -1.29 -19.73
CA ALA A 391 17.77 -0.55 -19.97
C ALA A 391 17.61 0.95 -19.68
N LYS A 392 16.48 1.55 -20.07
CA LYS A 392 16.17 2.97 -19.81
C LYS A 392 16.12 3.25 -18.31
N VAL A 393 15.34 2.48 -17.55
CA VAL A 393 15.17 2.70 -16.12
C VAL A 393 16.48 2.42 -15.36
N ILE A 394 17.19 1.35 -15.68
CA ILE A 394 18.53 1.06 -15.12
C ILE A 394 19.49 2.23 -15.36
N SER A 395 19.54 2.75 -16.60
CA SER A 395 20.40 3.89 -16.93
C SER A 395 20.07 5.14 -16.10
N ILE A 396 18.78 5.40 -15.81
CA ILE A 396 18.37 6.50 -14.94
C ILE A 396 18.89 6.31 -13.52
N MET A 397 18.74 5.08 -12.98
CA MET A 397 19.22 4.78 -11.62
C MET A 397 20.74 4.90 -11.49
N ASP A 398 21.49 4.35 -12.47
CA ASP A 398 22.94 4.36 -12.49
C ASP A 398 23.49 5.80 -12.60
N GLU A 399 22.89 6.66 -13.45
CA GLU A 399 23.30 8.06 -13.59
C GLU A 399 23.03 8.90 -12.35
N ALA A 400 21.98 8.54 -11.59
CA ALA A 400 21.62 9.19 -10.34
C ALA A 400 22.36 8.61 -9.11
N ASP A 401 23.28 7.66 -9.30
CA ASP A 401 23.97 6.94 -8.23
C ASP A 401 22.99 6.35 -7.19
N VAL A 402 21.90 5.78 -7.69
CA VAL A 402 20.88 5.08 -6.88
C VAL A 402 21.24 3.61 -6.82
N PHE A 403 21.33 3.05 -5.60
CA PHE A 403 21.42 1.60 -5.43
C PHE A 403 20.09 0.95 -5.81
N TRP A 404 20.17 -0.11 -6.58
CA TRP A 404 19.02 -0.91 -7.02
C TRP A 404 19.40 -2.39 -7.14
N GLN A 405 18.42 -3.24 -7.24
CA GLN A 405 18.59 -4.68 -7.44
C GLN A 405 17.49 -5.23 -8.35
N ILE A 406 17.62 -6.47 -8.81
CA ILE A 406 16.53 -7.22 -9.44
C ILE A 406 15.90 -8.19 -8.46
N GLY A 407 14.67 -8.62 -8.71
CA GLY A 407 14.00 -9.65 -7.94
C GLY A 407 12.83 -10.26 -8.69
N GLU A 408 12.57 -11.52 -8.38
CA GLU A 408 11.35 -12.25 -8.73
C GLU A 408 10.62 -12.58 -7.42
N LEU A 409 9.31 -12.73 -7.47
CA LEU A 409 8.52 -13.11 -6.30
C LEU A 409 8.54 -14.63 -6.11
N GLY A 410 9.56 -15.13 -5.39
CA GLY A 410 9.72 -16.55 -5.11
C GLY A 410 10.29 -17.36 -6.27
N ALA A 411 10.44 -18.68 -6.07
CA ALA A 411 10.82 -19.62 -7.10
C ALA A 411 9.66 -19.86 -8.08
N VAL A 412 9.98 -20.27 -9.31
CA VAL A 412 8.98 -20.64 -10.31
C VAL A 412 8.06 -21.75 -9.77
N ASP A 413 6.76 -21.58 -9.95
CA ASP A 413 5.66 -22.42 -9.43
C ASP A 413 5.41 -22.33 -7.90
N GLU A 414 6.26 -21.62 -7.14
CA GLU A 414 6.05 -21.33 -5.71
C GLU A 414 5.54 -19.88 -5.49
N GLY A 415 6.07 -18.92 -6.26
CA GLY A 415 5.64 -17.53 -6.22
C GLY A 415 4.37 -17.29 -7.04
N ASP A 416 3.45 -16.49 -6.49
CA ASP A 416 2.21 -16.10 -7.16
C ASP A 416 1.85 -14.67 -6.69
N GLY A 417 1.74 -13.75 -7.63
CA GLY A 417 1.37 -12.36 -7.34
C GLY A 417 1.26 -11.54 -8.63
N GLY A 418 0.34 -10.59 -8.63
CA GLY A 418 0.20 -9.56 -9.67
C GLY A 418 0.66 -8.23 -9.13
N THR A 419 0.73 -7.25 -10.00
CA THR A 419 0.96 -5.84 -9.70
C THR A 419 0.06 -4.99 -10.58
N VAL A 420 -0.01 -3.70 -10.29
CA VAL A 420 -0.76 -2.75 -11.12
C VAL A 420 -0.17 -2.54 -12.51
N ALA A 421 1.04 -3.06 -12.80
CA ALA A 421 1.71 -2.96 -14.10
C ALA A 421 0.85 -3.45 -15.28
N LEU A 422 0.09 -4.52 -15.08
CA LEU A 422 -0.81 -5.08 -16.10
C LEU A 422 -1.80 -4.03 -16.63
N TYR A 423 -2.38 -3.25 -15.73
CA TYR A 423 -3.40 -2.24 -16.07
C TYR A 423 -2.78 -1.00 -16.70
N VAL A 424 -1.60 -0.59 -16.24
CA VAL A 424 -0.84 0.52 -16.84
C VAL A 424 -0.37 0.16 -18.24
N ALA A 425 0.18 -1.05 -18.44
CA ALA A 425 0.59 -1.55 -19.75
C ALA A 425 -0.60 -1.66 -20.72
N ALA A 426 -1.79 -2.01 -20.26
CA ALA A 426 -3.00 -2.09 -21.08
C ALA A 426 -3.41 -0.73 -21.68
N MET A 427 -2.91 0.39 -21.14
CA MET A 427 -3.09 1.73 -21.68
C MET A 427 -2.04 2.12 -22.75
N ASP A 428 -1.29 1.16 -23.34
CA ASP A 428 -0.27 1.38 -24.39
C ASP A 428 0.99 2.12 -23.88
N MET A 429 1.39 1.88 -22.61
CA MET A 429 2.58 2.49 -21.98
C MET A 429 3.72 1.50 -21.81
N ASP A 430 4.97 1.97 -21.84
CA ASP A 430 6.14 1.21 -21.41
C ASP A 430 6.20 1.16 -19.89
N VAL A 431 6.14 -0.05 -19.30
CA VAL A 431 6.05 -0.25 -17.85
C VAL A 431 7.09 -1.22 -17.34
N VAL A 432 7.65 -0.92 -16.17
CA VAL A 432 8.43 -1.86 -15.35
C VAL A 432 8.05 -1.69 -13.88
N ASP A 433 8.06 -2.81 -13.13
CA ASP A 433 7.83 -2.77 -11.68
C ASP A 433 9.09 -2.32 -10.95
N LEU A 434 8.93 -1.39 -10.00
CA LEU A 434 9.99 -0.93 -9.09
C LEU A 434 9.42 -0.67 -7.70
N GLY A 435 9.87 -1.43 -6.70
CA GLY A 435 9.34 -1.28 -5.35
C GLY A 435 10.29 -1.65 -4.22
N VAL A 436 9.80 -1.62 -3.00
CA VAL A 436 10.58 -1.89 -1.80
C VAL A 436 10.59 -3.39 -1.47
N PRO A 437 11.77 -4.01 -1.19
CA PRO A 437 11.79 -5.37 -0.68
C PRO A 437 11.30 -5.41 0.78
N ILE A 438 10.28 -6.24 1.06
CA ILE A 438 9.73 -6.41 2.42
C ILE A 438 9.70 -7.87 2.85
N LEU A 439 9.67 -8.09 4.16
CA LEU A 439 9.42 -9.39 4.78
C LEU A 439 8.03 -9.41 5.42
N CYS A 440 7.44 -10.58 5.55
CA CYS A 440 6.14 -10.77 6.18
C CYS A 440 4.99 -10.01 5.48
N MET A 441 5.05 -9.87 4.14
CA MET A 441 4.00 -9.25 3.32
C MET A 441 2.60 -9.76 3.72
N HIS A 442 1.59 -8.88 3.75
CA HIS A 442 0.19 -9.14 4.16
C HIS A 442 -0.02 -9.55 5.62
N SER A 443 1.03 -9.55 6.45
CA SER A 443 0.87 -9.80 7.88
C SER A 443 0.44 -8.55 8.64
N PRO A 444 -0.06 -8.68 9.88
CA PRO A 444 -0.33 -7.53 10.74
C PRO A 444 0.90 -6.68 11.08
N PHE A 445 2.12 -7.18 10.79
CA PHE A 445 3.38 -6.51 11.11
C PHE A 445 4.45 -6.89 10.09
N GLU A 446 4.54 -6.10 9.03
CA GLU A 446 5.47 -6.25 7.93
C GLU A 446 6.80 -5.54 8.22
N LEU A 447 7.89 -5.99 7.59
CA LEU A 447 9.22 -5.44 7.84
C LEU A 447 9.84 -4.90 6.55
N SER A 448 10.30 -3.64 6.57
CA SER A 448 11.10 -3.03 5.51
C SER A 448 12.42 -2.48 6.05
N SER A 449 13.44 -2.37 5.20
CA SER A 449 14.69 -1.70 5.58
C SER A 449 14.61 -0.19 5.36
N LYS A 450 15.06 0.60 6.34
CA LYS A 450 15.15 2.06 6.22
C LYS A 450 16.01 2.50 5.02
N LEU A 451 17.04 1.73 4.70
CA LEU A 451 17.89 2.02 3.54
C LEU A 451 17.12 1.81 2.23
N ASP A 452 16.37 0.71 2.12
CA ASP A 452 15.62 0.39 0.91
C ASP A 452 14.48 1.39 0.68
N VAL A 453 13.77 1.77 1.75
CA VAL A 453 12.74 2.82 1.71
C VAL A 453 13.31 4.13 1.18
N TYR A 454 14.44 4.60 1.74
CA TYR A 454 15.05 5.85 1.31
C TYR A 454 15.59 5.81 -0.12
N TYR A 455 16.19 4.68 -0.54
CA TYR A 455 16.69 4.53 -1.91
C TYR A 455 15.55 4.35 -2.92
N THR A 456 14.39 3.85 -2.53
CA THR A 456 13.20 3.84 -3.37
C THR A 456 12.68 5.27 -3.60
N TYR A 457 12.64 6.11 -2.55
CA TYR A 457 12.37 7.55 -2.73
C TYR A 457 13.36 8.19 -3.72
N LYS A 458 14.66 7.93 -3.59
CA LYS A 458 15.69 8.45 -4.52
C LYS A 458 15.48 7.94 -5.94
N ALA A 459 15.09 6.68 -6.11
CA ALA A 459 14.80 6.10 -7.40
C ALA A 459 13.63 6.79 -8.10
N PHE A 460 12.54 7.03 -7.37
CA PHE A 460 11.39 7.75 -7.92
C PHE A 460 11.74 9.19 -8.25
N ALA A 461 12.46 9.90 -7.38
CA ALA A 461 12.91 11.27 -7.67
C ALA A 461 13.80 11.32 -8.93
N ALA A 462 14.75 10.40 -9.07
CA ALA A 462 15.60 10.30 -10.25
C ALA A 462 14.78 10.03 -11.54
N PHE A 463 13.78 9.15 -11.46
CA PHE A 463 12.92 8.82 -12.58
C PHE A 463 12.05 10.00 -13.00
N LEU A 464 11.43 10.70 -12.05
CA LEU A 464 10.56 11.85 -12.32
C LEU A 464 11.35 13.05 -12.91
N GLU A 465 12.60 13.26 -12.47
CA GLU A 465 13.44 14.36 -12.96
C GLU A 465 14.21 14.03 -14.25
N SER A 466 14.22 12.75 -14.66
CA SER A 466 14.97 12.32 -15.85
C SER A 466 14.41 12.90 -17.14
N SER A 467 15.30 13.37 -18.02
CA SER A 467 14.99 13.79 -19.40
C SER A 467 15.16 12.68 -20.44
N LYS A 468 15.52 11.46 -20.03
CA LYS A 468 15.73 10.29 -20.90
C LYS A 468 14.44 9.62 -21.36
#